data_3dff04b418d17c7c1d9b8cc62ef35a61
#
_entry.id   3dff04b418d17c7c1d9b8cc62ef35a61
#
_cell.length_a   1.000
_cell.length_b   1.000
_cell.length_c   1.000
_cell.angle_alpha   90.00
_cell.angle_beta   90.00
_cell.angle_gamma   90.00
#
_symmetry.space_group_name_H-M   'P 1'
#
loop_
_entity.id
_entity.type
_entity.pdbx_description
1 polymer ?
#
loop_
_entity_poly.entity_id
_entity_poly.type
_entity_poly.pdbx_seq_one_letter_code
_entity_poly.pdbx_strand_id
1 'polypeptide(L)'
;VQFRRLFPLAFLLLLPLTPGCDRGAHPYLMNKPAPDFNVADGSTSIHLANYRGKVVVLNFWATWCAPCIQEMPGLIDLHHDRPDLTVLGVSIDEDPEAYSRFLVRRHVDFPTVRDPNQSAARLFHTDGWPETYIIDRQGIIRRKIVGDPDWSNPEIRAYLKSL
;
A
#
# COMPACT_ATOMS: atom_id res chain seq x y z
N VAL A 1 -67.23 34.68 -13.20
CA VAL A 1 -66.24 34.56 -12.14
C VAL A 1 -65.31 33.41 -12.50
N GLN A 2 -64.11 33.72 -13.08
CA GLN A 2 -63.12 32.72 -13.50
C GLN A 2 -62.10 32.53 -12.36
N PHE A 3 -62.02 31.33 -11.78
CA PHE A 3 -60.99 30.92 -10.86
C PHE A 3 -59.75 30.49 -11.67
N ARG A 4 -58.70 31.34 -11.70
CA ARG A 4 -57.37 31.00 -12.18
C ARG A 4 -56.66 30.14 -11.15
N ARG A 5 -56.51 28.86 -11.41
CA ARG A 5 -55.70 27.95 -10.62
C ARG A 5 -54.22 28.23 -10.89
N LEU A 6 -53.51 28.77 -9.89
CA LEU A 6 -52.07 28.88 -9.84
C LEU A 6 -51.47 27.51 -9.47
N PHE A 7 -50.76 26.89 -10.41
CA PHE A 7 -49.91 25.76 -10.13
C PHE A 7 -48.58 26.27 -9.55
N PRO A 8 -48.11 25.75 -8.39
CA PRO A 8 -46.79 26.08 -7.93
C PRO A 8 -45.75 25.28 -8.75
N LEU A 9 -44.83 26.00 -9.41
CA LEU A 9 -43.63 25.40 -10.01
C LEU A 9 -42.75 24.84 -8.87
N ALA A 10 -42.71 23.52 -8.74
CA ALA A 10 -41.76 22.84 -7.88
C ALA A 10 -40.37 22.98 -8.50
N PHE A 11 -39.53 23.85 -7.94
CA PHE A 11 -38.15 24.02 -8.32
C PHE A 11 -37.36 22.81 -7.76
N LEU A 12 -37.15 21.81 -8.61
CA LEU A 12 -36.34 20.64 -8.28
C LEU A 12 -34.87 21.07 -8.18
N LEU A 13 -34.39 21.26 -6.94
CA LEU A 13 -32.99 21.57 -6.66
C LEU A 13 -32.14 20.32 -6.99
N LEU A 14 -31.55 20.29 -8.19
CA LEU A 14 -30.50 19.32 -8.53
C LEU A 14 -29.24 19.71 -7.71
N LEU A 15 -29.03 19.02 -6.57
CA LEU A 15 -27.73 19.05 -5.89
C LEU A 15 -26.70 18.38 -6.80
N PRO A 16 -25.59 19.07 -7.13
CA PRO A 16 -24.49 18.41 -7.83
C PRO A 16 -23.90 17.35 -6.89
N LEU A 17 -23.95 16.07 -7.30
CA LEU A 17 -23.13 14.99 -6.73
C LEU A 17 -21.67 15.32 -7.03
N THR A 18 -20.99 15.96 -6.08
CA THR A 18 -19.54 16.10 -6.16
C THR A 18 -18.92 14.71 -6.04
N PRO A 19 -18.14 14.25 -7.04
CA PRO A 19 -17.39 13.02 -6.88
C PRO A 19 -16.45 13.23 -5.70
N GLY A 20 -16.60 12.39 -4.66
CA GLY A 20 -15.69 12.37 -3.52
C GLY A 20 -14.27 12.17 -4.06
N CYS A 21 -13.35 13.03 -3.67
CA CYS A 21 -11.93 12.85 -3.97
C CYS A 21 -11.48 11.54 -3.32
N ASP A 22 -11.33 10.50 -4.14
CA ASP A 22 -10.72 9.23 -3.75
C ASP A 22 -9.20 9.46 -3.57
N ARG A 23 -8.83 9.91 -2.34
CA ARG A 23 -7.43 10.20 -2.02
C ARG A 23 -6.67 8.89 -1.92
N GLY A 24 -5.97 8.55 -2.98
CA GLY A 24 -4.93 7.53 -2.95
C GLY A 24 -5.29 6.14 -3.45
N ALA A 25 -6.52 5.85 -3.85
CA ALA A 25 -6.78 4.65 -4.62
C ALA A 25 -6.40 4.91 -6.08
N HIS A 26 -5.33 4.27 -6.56
CA HIS A 26 -5.08 4.19 -7.99
C HIS A 26 -5.80 2.95 -8.53
N PRO A 27 -7.10 3.05 -8.86
CA PRO A 27 -7.91 1.90 -9.25
C PRO A 27 -7.38 1.20 -10.51
N TYR A 28 -6.56 1.89 -11.30
CA TYR A 28 -6.04 1.33 -12.53
C TYR A 28 -5.02 0.20 -12.35
N LEU A 29 -4.35 0.09 -11.20
CA LEU A 29 -3.47 -1.05 -10.86
C LEU A 29 -4.22 -2.24 -10.25
N MET A 30 -5.44 -2.03 -9.77
CA MET A 30 -6.22 -3.08 -9.14
C MET A 30 -6.60 -4.17 -10.15
N ASN A 31 -6.43 -5.44 -9.72
CA ASN A 31 -6.66 -6.62 -10.54
C ASN A 31 -5.80 -6.71 -11.81
N LYS A 32 -4.66 -6.01 -11.85
CA LYS A 32 -3.66 -6.08 -12.91
C LYS A 32 -2.37 -6.70 -12.39
N PRO A 33 -1.53 -7.22 -13.30
CA PRO A 33 -0.18 -7.65 -12.94
C PRO A 33 0.58 -6.52 -12.25
N ALA A 34 1.22 -6.83 -11.12
CA ALA A 34 2.11 -5.91 -10.44
C ALA A 34 3.27 -5.54 -11.38
N PRO A 35 3.60 -4.24 -11.50
CA PRO A 35 4.80 -3.82 -12.21
C PRO A 35 6.03 -4.52 -11.63
N ASP A 36 6.84 -5.11 -12.49
CA ASP A 36 8.08 -5.73 -12.04
C ASP A 36 9.14 -4.68 -11.78
N PHE A 37 9.94 -4.89 -10.75
CA PHE A 37 11.09 -4.05 -10.44
C PHE A 37 12.25 -4.89 -9.90
N ASN A 38 13.45 -4.37 -10.09
CA ASN A 38 14.66 -4.90 -9.47
C ASN A 38 15.42 -3.73 -8.86
N VAL A 39 15.43 -3.69 -7.52
CA VAL A 39 16.15 -2.67 -6.74
C VAL A 39 17.25 -3.36 -5.95
N ALA A 40 18.45 -2.79 -6.02
CA ALA A 40 19.59 -3.26 -5.26
C ALA A 40 20.27 -2.07 -4.53
N ASP A 41 20.67 -2.30 -3.29
CA ASP A 41 21.43 -1.36 -2.47
C ASP A 41 22.46 -2.14 -1.62
N GLY A 42 23.74 -1.91 -1.91
CA GLY A 42 24.83 -2.69 -1.30
C GLY A 42 24.72 -4.19 -1.58
N SER A 43 24.61 -4.98 -0.51
CA SER A 43 24.47 -6.45 -0.58
C SER A 43 23.02 -6.94 -0.65
N THR A 44 22.05 -6.04 -0.48
CA THR A 44 20.61 -6.36 -0.52
C THR A 44 20.01 -6.08 -1.87
N SER A 45 19.11 -6.96 -2.33
CA SER A 45 18.33 -6.72 -3.55
C SER A 45 16.96 -7.35 -3.45
N ILE A 46 15.96 -6.70 -4.06
CA ILE A 46 14.62 -7.24 -4.25
C ILE A 46 14.27 -7.17 -5.73
N HIS A 47 14.07 -8.33 -6.34
CA HIS A 47 13.46 -8.47 -7.66
C HIS A 47 12.08 -9.08 -7.46
N LEU A 48 11.02 -8.32 -7.72
CA LEU A 48 9.65 -8.73 -7.40
C LEU A 48 9.25 -10.04 -8.09
N ALA A 49 9.73 -10.27 -9.32
CA ALA A 49 9.46 -11.50 -10.07
C ALA A 49 9.90 -12.79 -9.33
N ASN A 50 10.90 -12.71 -8.44
CA ASN A 50 11.38 -13.86 -7.67
C ASN A 50 10.37 -14.35 -6.61
N TYR A 51 9.31 -13.59 -6.36
CA TYR A 51 8.29 -13.90 -5.36
C TYR A 51 6.98 -14.42 -5.98
N ARG A 52 6.99 -14.73 -7.29
CA ARG A 52 5.86 -15.41 -7.93
C ARG A 52 5.54 -16.72 -7.22
N GLY A 53 4.25 -17.05 -7.12
CA GLY A 53 3.77 -18.21 -6.38
C GLY A 53 3.54 -17.97 -4.88
N LYS A 54 3.93 -16.79 -4.36
CA LYS A 54 3.69 -16.37 -2.97
C LYS A 54 2.71 -15.21 -2.92
N VAL A 55 1.97 -15.10 -1.83
CA VAL A 55 1.27 -13.86 -1.50
C VAL A 55 2.30 -12.86 -1.00
N VAL A 56 2.33 -11.67 -1.58
CA VAL A 56 3.29 -10.61 -1.23
C VAL A 56 2.58 -9.43 -0.60
N VAL A 57 3.08 -8.98 0.54
CA VAL A 57 2.75 -7.72 1.20
C VAL A 57 3.90 -6.77 0.92
N LEU A 58 3.78 -5.97 -0.15
CA LEU A 58 4.79 -5.02 -0.59
C LEU A 58 4.53 -3.66 0.03
N ASN A 59 5.39 -3.25 0.96
CA ASN A 59 5.28 -2.00 1.71
C ASN A 59 6.33 -0.99 1.24
N PHE A 60 5.87 0.22 0.89
CA PHE A 60 6.71 1.38 0.62
C PHE A 60 6.73 2.28 1.85
N TRP A 61 7.93 2.62 2.35
CA TRP A 61 8.09 3.26 3.64
C TRP A 61 9.36 4.14 3.74
N ALA A 62 9.56 4.80 4.90
CA ALA A 62 10.80 5.50 5.21
C ALA A 62 11.02 5.60 6.73
N THR A 63 12.28 5.75 7.15
CA THR A 63 12.65 5.85 8.58
C THR A 63 12.19 7.14 9.26
N TRP A 64 11.92 8.19 8.50
CA TRP A 64 11.44 9.49 8.97
C TRP A 64 9.91 9.63 8.91
N CYS A 65 9.22 8.65 8.36
CA CYS A 65 7.78 8.62 8.22
C CYS A 65 7.12 8.10 9.51
N ALA A 66 6.46 8.97 10.27
CA ALA A 66 5.89 8.60 11.56
C ALA A 66 4.88 7.44 11.49
N PRO A 67 3.88 7.42 10.59
CA PRO A 67 2.97 6.28 10.48
C PRO A 67 3.68 5.00 10.01
N CYS A 68 4.74 5.09 9.18
CA CYS A 68 5.54 3.92 8.81
C CYS A 68 6.20 3.27 10.03
N ILE A 69 6.70 4.11 10.96
CA ILE A 69 7.31 3.64 12.21
C ILE A 69 6.27 2.95 13.10
N GLN A 70 5.03 3.43 13.08
CA GLN A 70 3.93 2.88 13.89
C GLN A 70 3.48 1.51 13.38
N GLU A 71 3.40 1.29 12.07
CA GLU A 71 2.99 0.00 11.50
C GLU A 71 4.08 -1.08 11.52
N MET A 72 5.37 -0.68 11.63
CA MET A 72 6.51 -1.60 11.50
C MET A 72 6.44 -2.82 12.42
N PRO A 73 6.09 -2.72 13.73
CA PRO A 73 5.93 -3.89 14.58
C PRO A 73 4.90 -4.89 14.03
N GLY A 74 3.78 -4.39 13.53
CA GLY A 74 2.74 -5.25 12.96
C GLY A 74 3.17 -5.97 11.67
N LEU A 75 4.02 -5.35 10.84
CA LEU A 75 4.63 -6.00 9.68
C LEU A 75 5.64 -7.08 10.08
N ILE A 76 6.44 -6.85 11.12
CA ILE A 76 7.36 -7.84 11.68
C ILE A 76 6.56 -9.04 12.22
N ASP A 77 5.53 -8.79 13.03
CA ASP A 77 4.65 -9.84 13.54
C ASP A 77 3.97 -10.62 12.42
N LEU A 78 3.49 -9.92 11.37
CA LEU A 78 2.90 -10.56 10.20
C LEU A 78 3.91 -11.48 9.48
N HIS A 79 5.16 -11.04 9.35
CA HIS A 79 6.23 -11.82 8.75
C HIS A 79 6.50 -13.12 9.51
N HIS A 80 6.55 -13.04 10.85
CA HIS A 80 6.81 -14.22 11.69
C HIS A 80 5.62 -15.18 11.77
N ASP A 81 4.40 -14.63 11.88
CA ASP A 81 3.18 -15.42 12.04
C ASP A 81 2.74 -16.11 10.74
N ARG A 82 3.18 -15.61 9.59
CA ARG A 82 2.67 -16.04 8.28
C ARG A 82 3.82 -16.41 7.31
N PRO A 83 4.50 -17.56 7.55
CA PRO A 83 5.57 -18.02 6.66
C PRO A 83 5.10 -18.39 5.24
N ASP A 84 3.79 -18.52 5.05
CA ASP A 84 3.14 -18.80 3.76
C ASP A 84 3.02 -17.56 2.85
N LEU A 85 3.24 -16.36 3.39
CA LEU A 85 3.32 -15.11 2.62
C LEU A 85 4.72 -14.48 2.74
N THR A 86 4.97 -13.44 1.99
CA THR A 86 6.22 -12.67 2.07
C THR A 86 5.92 -11.19 2.30
N VAL A 87 6.46 -10.62 3.37
CA VAL A 87 6.53 -9.17 3.55
C VAL A 87 7.78 -8.68 2.84
N LEU A 88 7.64 -7.64 2.01
CA LEU A 88 8.75 -6.96 1.34
C LEU A 88 8.69 -5.47 1.66
N GLY A 89 9.81 -4.90 2.08
CA GLY A 89 9.95 -3.47 2.31
C GLY A 89 10.76 -2.79 1.21
N VAL A 90 10.27 -1.68 0.68
CA VAL A 90 11.04 -0.78 -0.18
C VAL A 90 11.08 0.59 0.48
N SER A 91 12.25 0.94 1.01
CA SER A 91 12.45 2.22 1.68
C SER A 91 12.91 3.29 0.69
N ILE A 92 12.37 4.49 0.81
CA ILE A 92 12.80 5.65 0.03
C ILE A 92 13.85 6.51 0.75
N ASP A 93 14.45 6.01 1.83
CA ASP A 93 15.47 6.76 2.56
C ASP A 93 16.67 7.11 1.67
N GLU A 94 17.11 8.36 1.74
CA GLU A 94 18.32 8.81 1.04
C GLU A 94 19.58 8.47 1.85
N ASP A 95 19.49 8.52 3.19
CA ASP A 95 20.60 8.24 4.11
C ASP A 95 20.72 6.73 4.41
N PRO A 96 21.77 6.05 3.89
CA PRO A 96 21.97 4.63 4.11
C PRO A 96 22.27 4.28 5.58
N GLU A 97 22.88 5.20 6.34
CA GLU A 97 23.18 4.96 7.74
C GLU A 97 21.95 5.08 8.62
N ALA A 98 21.06 6.07 8.35
CA ALA A 98 19.79 6.19 9.05
C ALA A 98 18.93 4.95 8.82
N TYR A 99 18.85 4.48 7.57
CA TYR A 99 18.16 3.24 7.20
C TYR A 99 18.73 2.02 7.96
N SER A 100 20.04 1.80 7.88
CA SER A 100 20.68 0.64 8.53
C SER A 100 20.50 0.68 10.06
N ARG A 101 20.69 1.83 10.69
CA ARG A 101 20.45 2.01 12.14
C ARG A 101 19.01 1.73 12.53
N PHE A 102 18.06 2.09 11.69
CA PHE A 102 16.63 1.82 11.92
C PHE A 102 16.35 0.32 11.92
N LEU A 103 16.81 -0.42 10.89
CA LEU A 103 16.61 -1.85 10.78
C LEU A 103 17.11 -2.60 12.02
N VAL A 104 18.32 -2.25 12.48
CA VAL A 104 18.91 -2.86 13.68
C VAL A 104 18.10 -2.52 14.95
N ARG A 105 17.77 -1.24 15.15
CA ARG A 105 17.03 -0.81 16.35
C ARG A 105 15.62 -1.35 16.45
N ARG A 106 14.97 -1.58 15.30
CA ARG A 106 13.59 -2.06 15.22
C ARG A 106 13.49 -3.55 14.99
N HIS A 107 14.66 -4.25 14.87
CA HIS A 107 14.73 -5.68 14.59
C HIS A 107 13.93 -6.06 13.32
N VAL A 108 14.04 -5.23 12.27
CA VAL A 108 13.40 -5.52 10.97
C VAL A 108 14.19 -6.65 10.31
N ASP A 109 13.58 -7.81 10.17
CA ASP A 109 14.21 -9.03 9.66
C ASP A 109 13.54 -9.61 8.40
N PHE A 110 12.44 -9.02 7.95
CA PHE A 110 11.88 -9.34 6.64
C PHE A 110 12.69 -8.68 5.50
N PRO A 111 12.69 -9.24 4.28
CA PRO A 111 13.41 -8.68 3.14
C PRO A 111 13.04 -7.22 2.89
N THR A 112 14.04 -6.34 2.97
CA THR A 112 13.86 -4.91 2.71
C THR A 112 15.06 -4.35 1.97
N VAL A 113 14.85 -3.33 1.11
CA VAL A 113 15.87 -2.66 0.31
C VAL A 113 15.62 -1.15 0.29
N ARG A 114 16.70 -0.38 0.24
CA ARG A 114 16.62 1.07 0.07
C ARG A 114 16.58 1.42 -1.42
N ASP A 115 15.64 2.27 -1.81
CA ASP A 115 15.43 2.81 -3.17
C ASP A 115 15.36 4.35 -3.15
N PRO A 116 16.50 5.04 -2.92
CA PRO A 116 16.53 6.50 -2.78
C PRO A 116 16.04 7.22 -4.05
N ASN A 117 16.12 6.55 -5.19
CA ASN A 117 15.61 7.08 -6.46
C ASN A 117 14.12 6.86 -6.64
N GLN A 118 13.44 6.17 -5.72
CA GLN A 118 12.00 5.87 -5.76
C GLN A 118 11.59 5.19 -7.08
N SER A 119 12.47 4.38 -7.65
CA SER A 119 12.26 3.75 -8.96
C SER A 119 11.09 2.77 -8.93
N ALA A 120 11.01 1.94 -7.88
CA ALA A 120 9.91 1.01 -7.67
C ALA A 120 8.62 1.77 -7.30
N ALA A 121 8.70 2.75 -6.39
CA ALA A 121 7.54 3.54 -5.96
C ALA A 121 6.83 4.23 -7.14
N ARG A 122 7.61 4.78 -8.09
CA ARG A 122 7.03 5.40 -9.30
C ARG A 122 6.29 4.40 -10.18
N LEU A 123 6.75 3.16 -10.31
CA LEU A 123 6.06 2.12 -11.08
C LEU A 123 4.70 1.77 -10.47
N PHE A 124 4.61 1.82 -9.14
CA PHE A 124 3.37 1.58 -8.40
C PHE A 124 2.50 2.82 -8.23
N HIS A 125 2.96 4.00 -8.72
CA HIS A 125 2.31 5.30 -8.54
C HIS A 125 2.00 5.56 -7.05
N THR A 126 3.00 5.32 -6.22
CA THR A 126 2.94 5.59 -4.78
C THR A 126 3.14 7.09 -4.57
N ASP A 127 2.16 7.76 -3.96
CA ASP A 127 2.13 9.20 -3.77
C ASP A 127 2.33 9.62 -2.30
N GLY A 128 2.37 8.65 -1.38
CA GLY A 128 2.51 8.89 0.05
C GLY A 128 3.06 7.68 0.80
N TRP A 129 3.43 7.88 2.06
CA TRP A 129 4.02 6.85 2.90
C TRP A 129 3.26 6.73 4.23
N PRO A 130 2.99 5.49 4.72
CA PRO A 130 3.23 4.22 4.01
C PRO A 130 2.13 3.91 2.99
N GLU A 131 2.50 3.17 1.95
CA GLU A 131 1.56 2.52 1.05
C GLU A 131 1.91 1.04 0.89
N THR A 132 0.92 0.16 1.00
CA THR A 132 1.11 -1.28 0.89
C THR A 132 0.26 -1.87 -0.21
N TYR A 133 0.89 -2.71 -1.03
CA TYR A 133 0.22 -3.46 -2.09
C TYR A 133 0.17 -4.94 -1.72
N ILE A 134 -1.03 -5.52 -1.72
CA ILE A 134 -1.24 -6.96 -1.55
C ILE A 134 -1.29 -7.59 -2.94
N ILE A 135 -0.35 -8.49 -3.18
CA ILE A 135 -0.16 -9.15 -4.47
C ILE A 135 -0.38 -10.65 -4.26
N ASP A 136 -1.23 -11.25 -5.09
CA ASP A 136 -1.52 -12.69 -5.01
C ASP A 136 -0.41 -13.57 -5.61
N ARG A 137 -0.58 -14.91 -5.51
CA ARG A 137 0.38 -15.87 -6.03
C ARG A 137 0.58 -15.80 -7.54
N GLN A 138 -0.39 -15.27 -8.28
CA GLN A 138 -0.29 -15.03 -9.73
C GLN A 138 0.42 -13.71 -10.04
N GLY A 139 0.76 -12.91 -9.01
CA GLY A 139 1.40 -11.61 -9.12
C GLY A 139 0.41 -10.50 -9.53
N ILE A 140 -0.86 -10.67 -9.22
CA ILE A 140 -1.90 -9.68 -9.48
C ILE A 140 -2.10 -8.83 -8.22
N ILE A 141 -2.15 -7.51 -8.36
CA ILE A 141 -2.46 -6.59 -7.26
C ILE A 141 -3.93 -6.77 -6.88
N ARG A 142 -4.18 -7.19 -5.65
CA ARG A 142 -5.52 -7.43 -5.10
C ARG A 142 -6.02 -6.34 -4.18
N ARG A 143 -5.11 -5.60 -3.54
CA ARG A 143 -5.47 -4.48 -2.67
C ARG A 143 -4.33 -3.46 -2.61
N LYS A 144 -4.68 -2.19 -2.50
CA LYS A 144 -3.81 -1.10 -2.07
C LYS A 144 -4.31 -0.62 -0.71
N ILE A 145 -3.41 -0.44 0.24
CA ILE A 145 -3.67 0.10 1.57
C ILE A 145 -2.82 1.36 1.72
N VAL A 146 -3.45 2.47 2.09
CA VAL A 146 -2.80 3.76 2.32
C VAL A 146 -2.82 4.04 3.82
N GLY A 147 -1.69 4.43 4.39
CA GLY A 147 -1.53 4.65 5.83
C GLY A 147 -1.16 3.38 6.58
N ASP A 148 -1.20 3.44 7.90
CA ASP A 148 -0.78 2.43 8.87
C ASP A 148 -1.96 1.56 9.35
N PRO A 149 -2.29 0.47 8.67
CA PRO A 149 -3.35 -0.42 9.10
C PRO A 149 -2.92 -1.22 10.33
N ASP A 150 -3.89 -1.65 11.12
CA ASP A 150 -3.66 -2.68 12.13
C ASP A 150 -3.46 -4.06 11.47
N TRP A 151 -2.21 -4.49 11.31
CA TRP A 151 -1.85 -5.79 10.71
C TRP A 151 -2.30 -6.99 11.56
N SER A 152 -2.71 -6.77 12.83
CA SER A 152 -3.32 -7.79 13.68
C SER A 152 -4.83 -7.96 13.42
N ASN A 153 -5.46 -7.04 12.69
CA ASN A 153 -6.89 -7.06 12.41
C ASN A 153 -7.33 -8.39 11.78
N PRO A 154 -8.31 -9.11 12.37
CA PRO A 154 -8.75 -10.42 11.88
C PRO A 154 -9.26 -10.41 10.44
N GLU A 155 -9.87 -9.31 9.98
CA GLU A 155 -10.38 -9.19 8.61
C GLU A 155 -9.23 -9.12 7.60
N ILE A 156 -8.16 -8.35 7.91
CA ILE A 156 -6.96 -8.27 7.07
C ILE A 156 -6.28 -9.65 7.04
N ARG A 157 -6.14 -10.29 8.20
CA ARG A 157 -5.53 -11.63 8.32
C ARG A 157 -6.33 -12.69 7.55
N ALA A 158 -7.67 -12.69 7.65
CA ALA A 158 -8.55 -13.58 6.91
C ALA A 158 -8.44 -13.33 5.40
N TYR A 159 -8.42 -12.07 4.98
CA TYR A 159 -8.24 -11.71 3.58
C TYR A 159 -6.90 -12.22 3.01
N LEU A 160 -5.79 -11.99 3.70
CA LEU A 160 -4.47 -12.49 3.30
C LEU A 160 -4.43 -14.03 3.22
N LYS A 161 -5.23 -14.72 4.03
CA LYS A 161 -5.34 -16.18 4.01
C LYS A 161 -6.14 -16.70 2.80
N SER A 162 -7.01 -15.88 2.25
CA SER A 162 -7.88 -16.24 1.12
C SER A 162 -7.19 -16.16 -0.24
N LEU A 163 -5.98 -15.58 -0.32
CA LEU A 163 -5.18 -15.41 -1.54
C LEU A 163 -4.19 -16.57 -1.75
#